data_0e07239ea16c99c9438338959e1af4dc
#
_entry.id   0e07239ea16c99c9438338959e1af4dc
#
_cell.length_a   1.000
_cell.length_b   1.000
_cell.length_c   1.000
_cell.angle_alpha   90.00
_cell.angle_beta   90.00
_cell.angle_gamma   90.00
#
_symmetry.space_group_name_H-M   'P 1'
#
loop_
_entity.id
_entity.type
_entity.pdbx_description
1 polymer ?
#
loop_
_entity_poly.entity_id
_entity_poly.type
_entity_poly.pdbx_seq_one_letter_code
_entity_poly.pdbx_strand_id
1 'polypeptide(L)'
;MIQLPQKHASTGTSIFAIMSGLAQQHGAINLSQGFPDFPIDEQLSTFLEEGVRLGFNQYAPMPGLPMLRQAIADDFKRRYAVDIDADNEITISPGATYGIYTAFTAILQPGDEAIVFEPAYDSYIPNIEMNGAKAVPIPLTAPDFTVDWNRVKAAITPRTKAIILNTPHNPTGTIWSKADWDTLAEIVRDTDITILSDEVYEQLVYDGAIHYSVLQHPELRERSFAIYSFGKAHNNTGWKMGYCIAPPTFTQAYRRLHQFTSFSVNTPAQYAIARHLSSGTASNVRAIMEAKRDHFLSLLKNTPFTIHKPAQGSYFQLATYESISDKGDLEFAQWLTQEHGVATIPVSAFYHNRHDDKIIRFCFAKKEETLERAIEQLSRL
;
A
#
# COMPACT_ATOMS: atom_id res chain seq x y z
N MET A 1 -18.90 32.83 -14.02
CA MET A 1 -18.62 31.45 -13.52
C MET A 1 -17.73 31.60 -12.29
N ILE A 2 -18.05 30.88 -11.22
CA ILE A 2 -17.21 30.84 -10.01
C ILE A 2 -15.97 29.97 -10.34
N GLN A 3 -14.78 30.52 -10.18
CA GLN A 3 -13.53 29.76 -10.31
C GLN A 3 -13.16 29.16 -8.94
N LEU A 4 -13.07 27.83 -8.86
CA LEU A 4 -12.61 27.15 -7.67
C LEU A 4 -11.07 27.12 -7.64
N PRO A 5 -10.46 27.33 -6.46
CA PRO A 5 -9.02 27.20 -6.33
C PRO A 5 -8.60 25.73 -6.60
N GLN A 6 -7.64 25.56 -7.49
CA GLN A 6 -7.08 24.23 -7.79
C GLN A 6 -5.93 23.93 -6.81
N LYS A 7 -6.21 23.17 -5.76
CA LYS A 7 -5.20 22.78 -4.76
C LYS A 7 -4.15 21.79 -5.30
N HIS A 8 -4.48 21.10 -6.39
CA HIS A 8 -3.63 20.08 -7.04
C HIS A 8 -3.71 20.20 -8.56
N ALA A 9 -3.35 21.38 -9.08
CA ALA A 9 -3.38 21.63 -10.54
C ALA A 9 -2.43 20.70 -11.34
N SER A 10 -1.42 20.15 -10.68
CA SER A 10 -0.45 19.23 -11.29
C SER A 10 -0.92 17.75 -11.33
N THR A 11 -1.96 17.40 -10.58
CA THR A 11 -2.49 16.02 -10.55
C THR A 11 -3.75 15.93 -11.39
N GLY A 12 -3.64 15.23 -12.53
CA GLY A 12 -4.79 14.82 -13.35
C GLY A 12 -5.53 13.60 -12.79
N THR A 13 -6.32 12.96 -13.64
CA THR A 13 -6.92 11.64 -13.34
C THR A 13 -5.82 10.63 -13.05
N SER A 14 -5.99 9.81 -11.99
CA SER A 14 -4.98 8.83 -11.61
C SER A 14 -4.73 7.81 -12.73
N ILE A 15 -3.50 7.34 -12.86
CA ILE A 15 -3.13 6.33 -13.84
C ILE A 15 -3.99 5.07 -13.72
N PHE A 16 -4.40 4.71 -12.50
CA PHE A 16 -5.26 3.57 -12.24
C PHE A 16 -6.65 3.73 -12.91
N ALA A 17 -7.24 4.92 -12.83
CA ALA A 17 -8.53 5.22 -13.46
C ALA A 17 -8.39 5.25 -14.99
N ILE A 18 -7.31 5.83 -15.51
CA ILE A 18 -7.02 5.89 -16.95
C ILE A 18 -6.91 4.47 -17.52
N MET A 19 -6.02 3.63 -16.95
CA MET A 19 -5.79 2.29 -17.47
C MET A 19 -6.97 1.36 -17.28
N SER A 20 -7.75 1.52 -16.19
CA SER A 20 -8.99 0.75 -16.03
C SER A 20 -10.09 1.16 -16.99
N GLY A 21 -10.23 2.45 -17.24
CA GLY A 21 -11.17 2.94 -18.27
C GLY A 21 -10.81 2.41 -19.65
N LEU A 22 -9.51 2.44 -19.99
CA LEU A 22 -9.02 1.91 -21.26
C LEU A 22 -9.26 0.39 -21.37
N ALA A 23 -8.97 -0.36 -20.30
CA ALA A 23 -9.22 -1.80 -20.24
C ALA A 23 -10.71 -2.12 -20.47
N GLN A 24 -11.61 -1.37 -19.83
CA GLN A 24 -13.05 -1.54 -20.01
C GLN A 24 -13.49 -1.20 -21.43
N GLN A 25 -12.99 -0.11 -21.99
CA GLN A 25 -13.32 0.33 -23.35
C GLN A 25 -12.94 -0.70 -24.42
N HIS A 26 -11.79 -1.38 -24.25
CA HIS A 26 -11.26 -2.34 -25.21
C HIS A 26 -11.55 -3.80 -24.83
N GLY A 27 -12.27 -4.07 -23.74
CA GLY A 27 -12.52 -5.44 -23.27
C GLY A 27 -11.23 -6.18 -22.87
N ALA A 28 -10.19 -5.45 -22.50
CA ALA A 28 -8.89 -6.00 -22.18
C ALA A 28 -8.86 -6.67 -20.79
N ILE A 29 -8.02 -7.68 -20.64
CA ILE A 29 -7.75 -8.35 -19.37
C ILE A 29 -7.01 -7.38 -18.47
N ASN A 30 -7.60 -7.05 -17.31
CA ASN A 30 -7.08 -5.98 -16.46
C ASN A 30 -6.09 -6.50 -15.41
N LEU A 31 -4.79 -6.44 -15.72
CA LEU A 31 -3.70 -6.67 -14.77
C LEU A 31 -3.12 -5.36 -14.22
N SER A 32 -3.77 -4.21 -14.49
CA SER A 32 -3.34 -2.90 -13.98
C SER A 32 -3.78 -2.67 -12.53
N GLN A 33 -4.98 -3.16 -12.16
CA GLN A 33 -5.59 -2.90 -10.88
C GLN A 33 -5.07 -3.79 -9.75
N GLY A 34 -4.69 -3.12 -8.65
CA GLY A 34 -4.19 -3.75 -7.44
C GLY A 34 -5.30 -4.26 -6.51
N PHE A 35 -6.23 -5.08 -7.03
CA PHE A 35 -7.19 -5.83 -6.24
C PHE A 35 -7.47 -7.20 -6.86
N PRO A 36 -7.73 -8.20 -6.00
CA PRO A 36 -8.06 -9.55 -6.44
C PRO A 36 -9.38 -9.65 -7.21
N ASP A 37 -9.47 -10.59 -8.16
CA ASP A 37 -10.69 -10.93 -8.90
C ASP A 37 -11.35 -12.24 -8.44
N PHE A 38 -10.93 -12.76 -7.28
CA PHE A 38 -11.47 -13.94 -6.63
C PHE A 38 -12.19 -13.57 -5.31
N PRO A 39 -13.12 -14.43 -4.82
CA PRO A 39 -13.95 -14.11 -3.65
C PRO A 39 -13.13 -13.93 -2.37
N ILE A 40 -13.73 -13.20 -1.41
CA ILE A 40 -13.23 -13.13 -0.03
C ILE A 40 -13.47 -14.45 0.69
N ASP A 41 -12.86 -14.60 1.87
CA ASP A 41 -13.11 -15.73 2.74
C ASP A 41 -14.60 -15.81 3.11
N GLU A 42 -15.22 -16.99 2.95
CA GLU A 42 -16.65 -17.22 3.21
C GLU A 42 -17.01 -16.95 4.68
N GLN A 43 -16.11 -17.28 5.60
CA GLN A 43 -16.30 -17.02 7.03
C GLN A 43 -16.42 -15.52 7.30
N LEU A 44 -15.66 -14.69 6.56
CA LEU A 44 -15.74 -13.24 6.72
C LEU A 44 -17.09 -12.69 6.27
N SER A 45 -17.66 -13.23 5.16
CA SER A 45 -19.01 -12.91 4.70
C SER A 45 -20.06 -13.30 5.74
N THR A 46 -19.96 -14.51 6.30
CA THR A 46 -20.84 -15.02 7.34
C THR A 46 -20.83 -14.11 8.58
N PHE A 47 -19.66 -13.68 9.02
CA PHE A 47 -19.55 -12.76 10.16
C PHE A 47 -20.10 -11.37 9.85
N LEU A 48 -20.03 -10.91 8.62
CA LEU A 48 -20.65 -9.64 8.23
C LEU A 48 -22.19 -9.71 8.36
N GLU A 49 -22.80 -10.78 7.88
CA GLU A 49 -24.24 -11.00 8.02
C GLU A 49 -24.64 -11.13 9.50
N GLU A 50 -23.86 -11.85 10.29
CA GLU A 50 -24.06 -11.98 11.73
C GLU A 50 -24.04 -10.60 12.41
N GLY A 51 -23.03 -9.76 12.11
CA GLY A 51 -22.90 -8.42 12.66
C GLY A 51 -24.12 -7.54 12.38
N VAL A 52 -24.63 -7.58 11.15
CA VAL A 52 -25.85 -6.85 10.76
C VAL A 52 -27.05 -7.34 11.56
N ARG A 53 -27.25 -8.66 11.71
CA ARG A 53 -28.37 -9.26 12.44
C ARG A 53 -28.31 -9.02 13.95
N LEU A 54 -27.10 -8.96 14.52
CA LEU A 54 -26.88 -8.66 15.93
C LEU A 54 -26.99 -7.18 16.29
N GLY A 55 -27.23 -6.31 15.31
CA GLY A 55 -27.48 -4.90 15.54
C GLY A 55 -26.22 -4.01 15.54
N PHE A 56 -25.09 -4.48 15.00
CA PHE A 56 -23.90 -3.64 14.82
C PHE A 56 -24.08 -2.64 13.66
N ASN A 57 -25.20 -1.89 13.67
CA ASN A 57 -25.60 -1.00 12.57
C ASN A 57 -25.54 0.49 12.94
N GLN A 58 -25.21 0.80 14.18
CA GLN A 58 -25.03 2.16 14.67
C GLN A 58 -23.54 2.52 14.72
N TYR A 59 -23.24 3.79 14.96
CA TYR A 59 -21.87 4.26 15.05
C TYR A 59 -21.04 3.45 16.06
N ALA A 60 -19.92 2.92 15.62
CA ALA A 60 -18.90 2.44 16.53
C ALA A 60 -18.26 3.61 17.31
N PRO A 61 -17.66 3.35 18.46
CA PRO A 61 -16.79 4.33 19.11
C PRO A 61 -15.76 4.90 18.14
N MET A 62 -15.42 6.18 18.28
CA MET A 62 -14.52 6.88 17.36
C MET A 62 -13.18 6.14 17.11
N PRO A 63 -12.49 5.54 18.09
CA PRO A 63 -11.28 4.76 17.83
C PRO A 63 -11.52 3.42 17.13
N GLY A 64 -12.75 3.00 16.98
CA GLY A 64 -13.18 1.68 16.52
C GLY A 64 -13.71 0.79 17.64
N LEU A 65 -14.38 -0.32 17.26
CA LEU A 65 -14.90 -1.29 18.21
C LEU A 65 -13.78 -1.84 19.11
N PRO A 66 -13.98 -1.87 20.46
CA PRO A 66 -12.97 -2.42 21.36
C PRO A 66 -12.56 -3.85 21.02
N MET A 67 -13.51 -4.70 20.62
CA MET A 67 -13.24 -6.08 20.22
C MET A 67 -12.30 -6.18 19.00
N LEU A 68 -12.40 -5.24 18.03
CA LEU A 68 -11.51 -5.24 16.87
C LEU A 68 -10.11 -4.76 17.27
N ARG A 69 -10.03 -3.69 18.05
CA ARG A 69 -8.73 -3.17 18.51
C ARG A 69 -7.97 -4.21 19.35
N GLN A 70 -8.69 -4.93 20.24
CA GLN A 70 -8.09 -6.03 21.00
C GLN A 70 -7.63 -7.18 20.09
N ALA A 71 -8.45 -7.60 19.12
CA ALA A 71 -8.09 -8.65 18.18
C ALA A 71 -6.85 -8.27 17.35
N ILE A 72 -6.67 -6.99 16.98
CA ILE A 72 -5.46 -6.50 16.33
C ILE A 72 -4.26 -6.60 17.27
N ALA A 73 -4.38 -6.16 18.53
CA ALA A 73 -3.28 -6.22 19.49
C ALA A 73 -2.83 -7.69 19.74
N ASP A 74 -3.78 -8.60 19.88
CA ASP A 74 -3.52 -10.04 20.06
C ASP A 74 -2.83 -10.64 18.82
N ASP A 75 -3.23 -10.22 17.61
CA ASP A 75 -2.63 -10.64 16.36
C ASP A 75 -1.17 -10.17 16.23
N PHE A 76 -0.89 -8.91 16.59
CA PHE A 76 0.48 -8.36 16.60
C PHE A 76 1.36 -9.07 17.64
N LYS A 77 0.84 -9.36 18.82
CA LYS A 77 1.54 -10.14 19.83
C LYS A 77 1.94 -11.52 19.29
N ARG A 78 1.01 -12.19 18.60
CA ARG A 78 1.22 -13.53 18.03
C ARG A 78 2.22 -13.53 16.88
N ARG A 79 2.09 -12.56 15.93
CA ARG A 79 2.91 -12.54 14.70
C ARG A 79 4.27 -11.88 14.88
N TYR A 80 4.35 -10.83 15.66
CA TYR A 80 5.55 -9.98 15.76
C TYR A 80 6.17 -9.94 17.16
N ALA A 81 5.54 -10.59 18.16
CA ALA A 81 5.92 -10.50 19.58
C ALA A 81 5.94 -9.04 20.11
N VAL A 82 5.09 -8.18 19.56
CA VAL A 82 4.94 -6.77 19.93
C VAL A 82 3.69 -6.61 20.79
N ASP A 83 3.84 -6.04 21.97
CA ASP A 83 2.71 -5.63 22.81
C ASP A 83 2.21 -4.25 22.37
N ILE A 84 0.90 -4.14 22.15
CA ILE A 84 0.23 -2.92 21.72
C ILE A 84 -0.93 -2.65 22.68
N ASP A 85 -1.03 -1.42 23.17
CA ASP A 85 -2.19 -0.96 23.94
C ASP A 85 -3.37 -0.70 22.99
N ALA A 86 -4.33 -1.63 23.00
CA ALA A 86 -5.50 -1.56 22.15
C ALA A 86 -6.32 -0.26 22.31
N ASP A 87 -6.29 0.34 23.49
CA ASP A 87 -7.08 1.54 23.79
C ASP A 87 -6.35 2.83 23.37
N ASN A 88 -5.04 2.88 23.55
CA ASN A 88 -4.27 4.11 23.42
C ASN A 88 -3.41 4.17 22.16
N GLU A 89 -3.16 3.04 21.46
CA GLU A 89 -2.27 3.01 20.30
C GLU A 89 -2.98 2.66 18.98
N ILE A 90 -4.20 2.08 19.00
CA ILE A 90 -4.90 1.62 17.78
C ILE A 90 -6.08 2.53 17.44
N THR A 91 -6.17 2.96 16.17
CA THR A 91 -7.33 3.66 15.63
C THR A 91 -7.77 3.03 14.32
N ILE A 92 -9.03 2.63 14.21
CA ILE A 92 -9.62 2.10 12.98
C ILE A 92 -9.90 3.25 12.02
N SER A 93 -9.57 3.08 10.74
CA SER A 93 -9.71 4.10 9.70
C SER A 93 -10.48 3.60 8.48
N PRO A 94 -11.12 4.49 7.69
CA PRO A 94 -11.76 4.13 6.43
C PRO A 94 -10.71 3.87 5.33
N GLY A 95 -9.87 2.85 5.55
CA GLY A 95 -8.77 2.44 4.70
C GLY A 95 -7.46 3.18 4.95
N ALA A 96 -6.37 2.62 4.42
CA ALA A 96 -5.00 3.11 4.65
C ALA A 96 -4.74 4.51 4.06
N THR A 97 -5.26 4.82 2.86
CA THR A 97 -5.08 6.14 2.22
C THR A 97 -5.60 7.28 3.11
N TYR A 98 -6.76 7.08 3.75
CA TYR A 98 -7.27 8.02 4.74
C TYR A 98 -6.35 8.09 5.97
N GLY A 99 -5.84 6.93 6.42
CA GLY A 99 -4.90 6.86 7.55
C GLY A 99 -3.64 7.66 7.30
N ILE A 100 -3.05 7.54 6.10
CA ILE A 100 -1.87 8.28 5.66
C ILE A 100 -2.15 9.80 5.61
N TYR A 101 -3.28 10.19 5.01
CA TYR A 101 -3.70 11.60 4.97
C TYR A 101 -3.83 12.19 6.38
N THR A 102 -4.51 11.47 7.27
CA THR A 102 -4.73 11.92 8.65
C THR A 102 -3.43 12.01 9.43
N ALA A 103 -2.50 11.05 9.25
CA ALA A 103 -1.18 11.08 9.87
C ALA A 103 -0.35 12.28 9.39
N PHE A 104 -0.29 12.54 8.08
CA PHE A 104 0.38 13.74 7.56
C PHE A 104 -0.25 15.03 8.09
N THR A 105 -1.58 15.10 8.11
CA THR A 105 -2.30 16.28 8.62
C THR A 105 -2.05 16.50 10.12
N ALA A 106 -1.74 15.44 10.87
CA ALA A 106 -1.43 15.56 12.29
C ALA A 106 -0.06 16.19 12.58
N ILE A 107 0.88 16.13 11.62
CA ILE A 107 2.29 16.50 11.85
C ILE A 107 2.81 17.59 10.93
N LEU A 108 2.31 17.71 9.69
CA LEU A 108 2.82 18.65 8.71
C LEU A 108 2.15 20.01 8.81
N GLN A 109 2.94 21.05 8.62
CA GLN A 109 2.51 22.43 8.50
C GLN A 109 2.99 23.05 7.18
N PRO A 110 2.40 24.16 6.73
CA PRO A 110 2.86 24.86 5.54
C PRO A 110 4.36 25.20 5.62
N GLY A 111 5.11 24.79 4.61
CA GLY A 111 6.55 25.00 4.50
C GLY A 111 7.41 23.87 5.04
N ASP A 112 6.83 22.86 5.71
CA ASP A 112 7.54 21.63 6.08
C ASP A 112 7.93 20.80 4.87
N GLU A 113 8.85 19.87 5.07
CA GLU A 113 9.31 18.92 4.06
C GLU A 113 9.04 17.48 4.51
N ALA A 114 8.64 16.63 3.56
CA ALA A 114 8.49 15.20 3.79
C ALA A 114 9.22 14.40 2.71
N ILE A 115 10.11 13.48 3.12
CA ILE A 115 10.83 12.59 2.21
C ILE A 115 9.92 11.48 1.76
N VAL A 116 9.95 11.18 0.44
CA VAL A 116 9.20 10.10 -0.21
C VAL A 116 10.15 9.28 -1.06
N PHE A 117 10.16 7.97 -0.89
CA PHE A 117 10.94 7.07 -1.76
C PHE A 117 10.16 6.77 -3.04
N GLU A 118 10.81 6.93 -4.21
CA GLU A 118 10.21 6.68 -5.52
C GLU A 118 10.86 5.49 -6.23
N PRO A 119 10.07 4.71 -6.98
CA PRO A 119 8.66 4.93 -7.35
C PRO A 119 7.73 4.83 -6.14
N ALA A 120 6.71 5.68 -6.04
CA ALA A 120 5.86 5.83 -4.87
C ALA A 120 4.37 5.67 -5.18
N TYR A 121 3.59 5.14 -4.25
CA TYR A 121 2.13 5.14 -4.38
C TYR A 121 1.61 6.56 -4.58
N ASP A 122 0.76 6.73 -5.58
CA ASP A 122 0.35 8.02 -6.14
C ASP A 122 -0.35 8.98 -5.15
N SER A 123 -0.75 8.50 -3.98
CA SER A 123 -1.39 9.35 -2.97
C SER A 123 -0.41 10.06 -2.04
N TYR A 124 0.86 9.66 -1.94
CA TYR A 124 1.77 10.22 -0.93
C TYR A 124 2.07 11.69 -1.17
N ILE A 125 2.56 12.03 -2.35
CA ILE A 125 2.90 13.42 -2.71
C ILE A 125 1.69 14.34 -2.60
N PRO A 126 0.51 14.01 -3.19
CA PRO A 126 -0.68 14.83 -3.00
C PRO A 126 -1.08 15.05 -1.54
N ASN A 127 -0.97 14.02 -0.70
CA ASN A 127 -1.31 14.15 0.72
C ASN A 127 -0.34 15.08 1.48
N ILE A 128 0.93 15.11 1.11
CA ILE A 128 1.92 16.06 1.66
C ILE A 128 1.56 17.49 1.21
N GLU A 129 1.34 17.68 -0.09
CA GLU A 129 1.07 18.99 -0.68
C GLU A 129 -0.27 19.59 -0.21
N MET A 130 -1.30 18.76 0.06
CA MET A 130 -2.57 19.21 0.65
C MET A 130 -2.39 19.86 2.02
N ASN A 131 -1.33 19.55 2.73
CA ASN A 131 -0.98 20.15 4.01
C ASN A 131 -0.10 21.41 3.85
N GLY A 132 0.16 21.86 2.61
CA GLY A 132 1.04 22.99 2.33
C GLY A 132 2.53 22.67 2.52
N ALA A 133 2.87 21.42 2.72
CA ALA A 133 4.23 20.93 2.83
C ALA A 133 4.79 20.54 1.45
N LYS A 134 6.11 20.39 1.37
CA LYS A 134 6.82 20.02 0.14
C LYS A 134 7.26 18.55 0.22
N ALA A 135 6.91 17.76 -0.80
CA ALA A 135 7.50 16.45 -0.99
C ALA A 135 8.97 16.58 -1.45
N VAL A 136 9.83 15.73 -0.90
CA VAL A 136 11.24 15.59 -1.26
C VAL A 136 11.45 14.16 -1.77
N PRO A 137 11.30 13.93 -3.08
CA PRO A 137 11.42 12.60 -3.65
C PRO A 137 12.86 12.11 -3.66
N ILE A 138 13.07 10.85 -3.26
CA ILE A 138 14.35 10.16 -3.32
C ILE A 138 14.17 8.89 -4.15
N PRO A 139 14.78 8.80 -5.34
CA PRO A 139 14.66 7.59 -6.15
C PRO A 139 15.38 6.41 -5.51
N LEU A 140 14.70 5.28 -5.48
CA LEU A 140 15.29 3.98 -5.17
C LEU A 140 16.20 3.56 -6.34
N THR A 141 17.24 2.79 -6.03
CA THR A 141 18.25 2.38 -7.02
C THR A 141 17.81 1.10 -7.72
N ALA A 142 17.47 1.22 -9.01
CA ALA A 142 17.16 0.09 -9.88
C ALA A 142 18.42 -0.76 -10.16
N PRO A 143 18.30 -2.07 -10.52
CA PRO A 143 17.05 -2.82 -10.65
C PRO A 143 16.51 -3.39 -9.34
N ASP A 144 17.26 -3.32 -8.24
CA ASP A 144 16.91 -3.89 -6.94
C ASP A 144 16.01 -2.98 -6.09
N PHE A 145 15.86 -1.72 -6.49
CA PHE A 145 15.08 -0.68 -5.80
C PHE A 145 15.48 -0.55 -4.33
N THR A 146 16.79 -0.49 -4.09
CA THR A 146 17.37 -0.28 -2.76
C THR A 146 17.45 1.21 -2.41
N VAL A 147 17.49 1.51 -1.12
CA VAL A 147 17.61 2.89 -0.62
C VAL A 147 19.08 3.34 -0.66
N ASP A 148 19.35 4.49 -1.29
CA ASP A 148 20.62 5.20 -1.13
C ASP A 148 20.58 6.07 0.13
N TRP A 149 21.08 5.54 1.21
CA TRP A 149 21.08 6.19 2.52
C TRP A 149 21.90 7.48 2.56
N ASN A 150 22.89 7.65 1.67
CA ASN A 150 23.65 8.90 1.58
C ASN A 150 22.78 10.01 0.98
N ARG A 151 21.94 9.70 -0.01
CA ARG A 151 20.96 10.65 -0.53
C ARG A 151 19.91 11.01 0.51
N VAL A 152 19.45 10.06 1.33
CA VAL A 152 18.53 10.34 2.44
C VAL A 152 19.15 11.34 3.42
N LYS A 153 20.37 11.07 3.88
CA LYS A 153 21.11 11.97 4.79
C LYS A 153 21.28 13.39 4.21
N ALA A 154 21.63 13.48 2.93
CA ALA A 154 21.84 14.75 2.23
C ALA A 154 20.55 15.55 2.02
N ALA A 155 19.39 14.87 1.96
CA ALA A 155 18.09 15.49 1.74
C ALA A 155 17.44 16.04 3.03
N ILE A 156 17.93 15.66 4.20
CA ILE A 156 17.40 16.12 5.48
C ILE A 156 17.80 17.58 5.72
N THR A 157 16.80 18.40 6.01
CA THR A 157 16.94 19.81 6.39
C THR A 157 16.22 20.08 7.72
N PRO A 158 16.38 21.25 8.34
CA PRO A 158 15.58 21.61 9.53
C PRO A 158 14.06 21.63 9.29
N ARG A 159 13.61 21.70 8.02
CA ARG A 159 12.20 21.61 7.63
C ARG A 159 11.70 20.19 7.43
N THR A 160 12.57 19.21 7.37
CA THR A 160 12.16 17.81 7.21
C THR A 160 11.45 17.34 8.47
N LYS A 161 10.15 17.03 8.36
CA LYS A 161 9.29 16.60 9.49
C LYS A 161 8.79 15.18 9.35
N ALA A 162 8.84 14.62 8.14
CA ALA A 162 8.37 13.27 7.90
C ALA A 162 9.24 12.52 6.89
N ILE A 163 9.28 11.20 7.05
CA ILE A 163 9.71 10.26 6.00
C ILE A 163 8.59 9.24 5.84
N ILE A 164 8.07 9.07 4.63
CA ILE A 164 7.14 7.99 4.32
C ILE A 164 7.83 6.90 3.54
N LEU A 165 7.55 5.66 3.92
CA LEU A 165 8.01 4.46 3.26
C LEU A 165 6.88 3.45 3.12
N ASN A 166 7.04 2.49 2.21
CA ASN A 166 6.11 1.39 2.02
C ASN A 166 6.87 0.06 1.98
N THR A 167 6.50 -0.88 2.83
CA THR A 167 7.11 -2.21 2.86
C THR A 167 6.09 -3.27 3.34
N PRO A 168 5.85 -4.35 2.59
CA PRO A 168 6.30 -4.63 1.21
C PRO A 168 5.88 -3.57 0.21
N HIS A 169 6.70 -3.32 -0.80
CA HIS A 169 6.65 -2.13 -1.61
C HIS A 169 5.73 -2.27 -2.84
N ASN A 170 4.89 -1.28 -3.07
CA ASN A 170 4.18 -1.04 -4.33
C ASN A 170 4.86 0.15 -5.04
N PRO A 171 5.43 -0.01 -6.26
CA PRO A 171 5.15 -1.07 -7.24
C PRO A 171 6.15 -2.23 -7.28
N THR A 172 7.27 -2.18 -6.58
CA THR A 172 8.46 -3.01 -6.88
C THR A 172 8.43 -4.44 -6.31
N GLY A 173 7.57 -4.69 -5.31
CA GLY A 173 7.55 -5.97 -4.60
C GLY A 173 8.74 -6.21 -3.68
N THR A 174 9.60 -5.20 -3.44
CA THR A 174 10.72 -5.30 -2.51
C THR A 174 10.26 -5.23 -1.05
N ILE A 175 11.09 -5.74 -0.15
CA ILE A 175 10.85 -5.67 1.30
C ILE A 175 12.06 -5.03 1.98
N TRP A 176 11.82 -4.30 3.07
CA TRP A 176 12.88 -3.78 3.90
C TRP A 176 13.44 -4.86 4.82
N SER A 177 14.76 -4.87 4.95
CA SER A 177 15.47 -5.71 5.90
C SER A 177 15.55 -5.05 7.28
N LYS A 178 15.92 -5.84 8.31
CA LYS A 178 16.20 -5.26 9.62
C LYS A 178 17.31 -4.20 9.57
N ALA A 179 18.33 -4.39 8.72
CA ALA A 179 19.42 -3.42 8.56
C ALA A 179 18.96 -2.07 7.98
N ASP A 180 17.93 -2.07 7.11
CA ASP A 180 17.33 -0.83 6.61
C ASP A 180 16.67 -0.04 7.74
N TRP A 181 15.95 -0.72 8.64
CA TRP A 181 15.36 -0.11 9.83
C TRP A 181 16.41 0.43 10.80
N ASP A 182 17.46 -0.36 11.07
CA ASP A 182 18.56 0.07 11.93
C ASP A 182 19.25 1.34 11.36
N THR A 183 19.48 1.38 10.03
CA THR A 183 20.07 2.55 9.35
C THR A 183 19.15 3.76 9.38
N LEU A 184 17.85 3.58 9.15
CA LEU A 184 16.88 4.68 9.28
C LEU A 184 16.88 5.24 10.71
N ALA A 185 16.89 4.37 11.73
CA ALA A 185 16.92 4.78 13.12
C ALA A 185 18.15 5.64 13.45
N GLU A 186 19.33 5.23 12.96
CA GLU A 186 20.56 6.03 13.11
C GLU A 186 20.44 7.43 12.48
N ILE A 187 19.83 7.51 11.30
CA ILE A 187 19.67 8.77 10.56
C ILE A 187 18.76 9.74 11.30
N VAL A 188 17.66 9.23 11.89
CA VAL A 188 16.63 10.10 12.49
C VAL A 188 16.77 10.28 14.00
N ARG A 189 17.75 9.65 14.64
CA ARG A 189 17.92 9.61 16.12
C ARG A 189 17.88 11.00 16.77
N ASP A 190 18.68 11.91 16.26
CA ASP A 190 18.85 13.27 16.82
C ASP A 190 17.99 14.31 16.09
N THR A 191 16.83 13.89 15.57
CA THR A 191 15.90 14.73 14.81
C THR A 191 14.47 14.62 15.36
N ASP A 192 13.61 15.57 14.96
CA ASP A 192 12.15 15.53 15.19
C ASP A 192 11.39 14.86 14.03
N ILE A 193 12.08 14.09 13.20
CA ILE A 193 11.45 13.44 12.03
C ILE A 193 10.54 12.31 12.49
N THR A 194 9.30 12.34 12.00
CA THR A 194 8.28 11.31 12.18
C THR A 194 8.33 10.32 11.01
N ILE A 195 8.13 9.04 11.28
CA ILE A 195 8.07 8.00 10.27
C ILE A 195 6.61 7.64 9.98
N LEU A 196 6.21 7.64 8.71
CA LEU A 196 4.98 7.03 8.24
C LEU A 196 5.33 5.72 7.54
N SER A 197 5.01 4.61 8.19
CA SER A 197 5.25 3.27 7.63
C SER A 197 3.96 2.72 7.04
N ASP A 198 3.89 2.69 5.71
CA ASP A 198 2.78 2.04 4.99
C ASP A 198 3.08 0.54 4.87
N GLU A 199 2.46 -0.24 5.74
CA GLU A 199 2.65 -1.69 5.85
C GLU A 199 1.41 -2.47 5.37
N VAL A 200 0.64 -1.92 4.42
CA VAL A 200 -0.62 -2.53 3.95
C VAL A 200 -0.47 -3.93 3.36
N TYR A 201 0.74 -4.31 2.94
CA TYR A 201 1.06 -5.64 2.39
C TYR A 201 1.84 -6.53 3.37
N GLU A 202 1.88 -6.23 4.66
CA GLU A 202 2.73 -6.87 5.68
C GLU A 202 2.57 -8.40 5.78
N GLN A 203 1.40 -8.93 5.41
CA GLN A 203 1.14 -10.38 5.38
C GLN A 203 1.55 -11.04 4.06
N LEU A 204 1.90 -10.24 3.05
CA LEU A 204 2.22 -10.70 1.70
C LEU A 204 3.73 -10.65 1.50
N VAL A 205 4.45 -11.57 2.12
CA VAL A 205 5.89 -11.80 1.94
C VAL A 205 6.14 -13.27 1.60
N TYR A 206 7.08 -13.56 0.73
CA TYR A 206 7.25 -14.83 0.04
C TYR A 206 8.61 -15.46 0.30
N ASP A 207 8.79 -16.72 -0.14
CA ASP A 207 10.06 -17.46 -0.08
C ASP A 207 10.64 -17.57 1.35
N GLY A 208 9.75 -17.70 2.35
CA GLY A 208 10.18 -17.76 3.75
C GLY A 208 10.73 -16.45 4.32
N ALA A 209 10.67 -15.34 3.55
CA ALA A 209 11.09 -14.04 4.05
C ALA A 209 10.24 -13.58 5.23
N ILE A 210 10.84 -12.74 6.08
CA ILE A 210 10.21 -12.17 7.26
C ILE A 210 9.96 -10.69 6.99
N HIS A 211 8.70 -10.25 7.19
CA HIS A 211 8.39 -8.83 7.28
C HIS A 211 8.83 -8.30 8.64
N TYR A 212 9.66 -7.27 8.62
CA TYR A 212 9.99 -6.50 9.82
C TYR A 212 9.12 -5.24 9.84
N SER A 213 8.23 -5.14 10.84
CA SER A 213 7.42 -3.94 11.06
C SER A 213 8.24 -2.86 11.75
N VAL A 214 7.94 -1.59 11.45
CA VAL A 214 8.51 -0.45 12.19
C VAL A 214 8.24 -0.56 13.70
N LEU A 215 7.15 -1.22 14.09
CA LEU A 215 6.77 -1.43 15.49
C LEU A 215 7.69 -2.39 16.25
N GLN A 216 8.50 -3.19 15.55
CA GLN A 216 9.50 -4.06 16.17
C GLN A 216 10.81 -3.34 16.47
N HIS A 217 11.03 -2.12 15.91
CA HIS A 217 12.23 -1.34 16.18
C HIS A 217 11.98 -0.34 17.32
N PRO A 218 12.65 -0.47 18.48
CA PRO A 218 12.30 0.28 19.69
C PRO A 218 12.32 1.81 19.49
N GLU A 219 13.38 2.36 18.85
CA GLU A 219 13.51 3.80 18.64
C GLU A 219 12.51 4.34 17.60
N LEU A 220 12.27 3.58 16.52
CA LEU A 220 11.37 4.02 15.45
C LEU A 220 9.91 3.91 15.87
N ARG A 221 9.53 2.89 16.65
CA ARG A 221 8.16 2.75 17.17
C ARG A 221 7.68 4.03 17.85
N GLU A 222 8.52 4.66 18.66
CA GLU A 222 8.18 5.83 19.45
C GLU A 222 7.94 7.11 18.62
N ARG A 223 8.25 7.06 17.33
CA ARG A 223 8.09 8.18 16.38
C ARG A 223 7.37 7.83 15.10
N SER A 224 6.59 6.75 15.10
CA SER A 224 5.97 6.24 13.86
C SER A 224 4.46 6.22 13.91
N PHE A 225 3.85 6.48 12.74
CA PHE A 225 2.52 6.02 12.39
C PHE A 225 2.68 4.79 11.49
N ALA A 226 2.28 3.62 11.96
CA ALA A 226 2.24 2.39 11.17
C ALA A 226 0.83 2.21 10.63
N ILE A 227 0.68 2.12 9.30
CA ILE A 227 -0.59 2.12 8.60
C ILE A 227 -0.83 0.77 7.94
N TYR A 228 -2.00 0.21 8.15
CA TYR A 228 -2.39 -1.12 7.71
C TYR A 228 -3.72 -1.13 6.96
N SER A 229 -3.95 -2.18 6.15
CA SER A 229 -5.19 -2.35 5.39
C SER A 229 -5.72 -3.77 5.50
N PHE A 230 -6.92 -3.93 6.03
CA PHE A 230 -7.63 -5.22 5.96
C PHE A 230 -7.95 -5.61 4.52
N GLY A 231 -8.21 -4.62 3.66
CA GLY A 231 -8.51 -4.87 2.25
C GLY A 231 -7.44 -5.64 1.50
N LYS A 232 -6.17 -5.48 1.89
CA LYS A 232 -5.04 -6.17 1.28
C LYS A 232 -4.80 -7.55 1.88
N ALA A 233 -4.91 -7.65 3.21
CA ALA A 233 -4.71 -8.88 3.96
C ALA A 233 -5.87 -9.88 3.82
N HIS A 234 -7.10 -9.41 3.56
CA HIS A 234 -8.31 -10.25 3.54
C HIS A 234 -9.08 -10.17 2.22
N ASN A 235 -8.48 -9.66 1.15
CA ASN A 235 -9.09 -9.57 -0.17
C ASN A 235 -10.44 -8.83 -0.20
N ASN A 236 -10.64 -7.84 0.68
CA ASN A 236 -11.89 -7.10 0.83
C ASN A 236 -11.72 -5.58 0.62
N THR A 237 -10.97 -5.19 -0.42
CA THR A 237 -10.61 -3.79 -0.70
C THR A 237 -11.81 -2.84 -0.75
N GLY A 238 -12.97 -3.33 -1.21
CA GLY A 238 -14.22 -2.58 -1.28
C GLY A 238 -14.82 -2.23 0.09
N TRP A 239 -14.44 -2.92 1.17
CA TRP A 239 -14.91 -2.59 2.52
C TRP A 239 -14.28 -1.30 3.05
N LYS A 240 -13.16 -0.86 2.46
CA LYS A 240 -12.44 0.36 2.83
C LYS A 240 -12.07 0.41 4.32
N MET A 241 -11.58 -0.71 4.86
CA MET A 241 -11.19 -0.86 6.25
C MET A 241 -9.67 -0.89 6.40
N GLY A 242 -9.14 -0.10 7.32
CA GLY A 242 -7.74 -0.08 7.71
C GLY A 242 -7.59 0.35 9.16
N TYR A 243 -6.36 0.49 9.60
CA TYR A 243 -6.05 0.98 10.94
C TYR A 243 -4.67 1.61 11.00
N CYS A 244 -4.49 2.46 12.00
CA CYS A 244 -3.23 3.07 12.35
C CYS A 244 -2.81 2.61 13.75
N ILE A 245 -1.54 2.25 13.92
CA ILE A 245 -0.91 2.02 15.21
C ILE A 245 0.18 3.07 15.40
N ALA A 246 0.14 3.77 16.52
CA ALA A 246 1.11 4.82 16.85
C ALA A 246 1.25 4.96 18.37
N PRO A 247 2.33 5.57 18.89
CA PRO A 247 2.45 5.87 20.32
C PRO A 247 1.27 6.71 20.81
N PRO A 248 0.95 6.68 22.12
CA PRO A 248 -0.23 7.37 22.65
C PRO A 248 -0.34 8.86 22.29
N THR A 249 0.77 9.59 22.30
CA THR A 249 0.81 11.02 21.94
C THR A 249 0.45 11.25 20.46
N PHE A 250 0.96 10.40 19.57
CA PHE A 250 0.67 10.46 18.14
C PHE A 250 -0.76 10.02 17.85
N THR A 251 -1.22 8.97 18.52
CA THR A 251 -2.60 8.51 18.46
C THR A 251 -3.59 9.60 18.89
N GLN A 252 -3.29 10.36 19.93
CA GLN A 252 -4.12 11.50 20.33
C GLN A 252 -4.18 12.58 19.25
N ALA A 253 -3.05 12.94 18.64
CA ALA A 253 -3.00 13.91 17.55
C ALA A 253 -3.82 13.43 16.33
N TYR A 254 -3.65 12.18 15.93
CA TYR A 254 -4.41 11.51 14.87
C TYR A 254 -5.91 11.53 15.17
N ARG A 255 -6.33 11.13 16.36
CA ARG A 255 -7.74 11.06 16.78
C ARG A 255 -8.42 12.42 16.85
N ARG A 256 -7.70 13.51 17.18
CA ARG A 256 -8.24 14.88 17.12
C ARG A 256 -8.74 15.27 15.74
N LEU A 257 -8.08 14.76 14.68
CA LEU A 257 -8.51 14.97 13.29
C LEU A 257 -9.60 13.98 12.89
N HIS A 258 -9.38 12.70 13.19
CA HIS A 258 -10.28 11.61 12.83
C HIS A 258 -11.71 11.84 13.32
N GLN A 259 -11.89 12.33 14.54
CA GLN A 259 -13.22 12.59 15.11
C GLN A 259 -14.05 13.62 14.32
N PHE A 260 -13.41 14.54 13.58
CA PHE A 260 -14.10 15.59 12.82
C PHE A 260 -14.11 15.34 11.30
N THR A 261 -13.38 14.32 10.83
CA THR A 261 -13.30 13.99 9.39
C THR A 261 -14.08 12.72 9.04
N SER A 262 -13.97 11.65 9.81
CA SER A 262 -14.71 10.40 9.62
C SER A 262 -15.55 10.02 10.81
N PHE A 263 -15.09 10.32 12.04
CA PHE A 263 -15.70 9.98 13.31
C PHE A 263 -15.78 8.48 13.55
N SER A 264 -16.55 7.74 12.76
CA SER A 264 -16.79 6.31 12.89
C SER A 264 -16.65 5.60 11.56
N VAL A 265 -16.21 4.35 11.60
CA VAL A 265 -16.02 3.51 10.43
C VAL A 265 -17.05 2.39 10.42
N ASN A 266 -17.31 1.78 9.29
CA ASN A 266 -18.30 0.72 9.06
C ASN A 266 -18.34 -0.32 10.19
N THR A 267 -19.35 -0.25 11.04
CA THR A 267 -19.45 -1.06 12.27
C THR A 267 -19.66 -2.55 12.01
N PRO A 268 -20.54 -2.99 11.07
CA PRO A 268 -20.67 -4.41 10.74
C PRO A 268 -19.36 -5.01 10.22
N ALA A 269 -18.61 -4.27 9.40
CA ALA A 269 -17.31 -4.74 8.89
C ALA A 269 -16.28 -4.85 10.02
N GLN A 270 -16.28 -3.92 10.98
CA GLN A 270 -15.43 -4.03 12.17
C GLN A 270 -15.74 -5.29 12.99
N TYR A 271 -17.01 -5.59 13.18
CA TYR A 271 -17.44 -6.81 13.85
C TYR A 271 -16.95 -8.05 13.12
N ALA A 272 -17.18 -8.13 11.81
CA ALA A 272 -16.79 -9.27 10.99
C ALA A 272 -15.28 -9.52 11.04
N ILE A 273 -14.47 -8.47 10.89
CA ILE A 273 -13.02 -8.57 10.95
C ILE A 273 -12.54 -9.00 12.33
N ALA A 274 -13.12 -8.44 13.42
CA ALA A 274 -12.78 -8.83 14.78
C ALA A 274 -13.03 -10.32 15.03
N ARG A 275 -14.21 -10.81 14.61
CA ARG A 275 -14.56 -12.23 14.71
C ARG A 275 -13.61 -13.12 13.90
N HIS A 276 -13.26 -12.69 12.70
CA HIS A 276 -12.32 -13.42 11.83
C HIS A 276 -10.92 -13.51 12.45
N LEU A 277 -10.36 -12.40 12.93
CA LEU A 277 -9.05 -12.37 13.59
C LEU A 277 -9.02 -13.24 14.87
N SER A 278 -10.15 -13.27 15.61
CA SER A 278 -10.28 -14.04 16.85
C SER A 278 -10.66 -15.51 16.66
N SER A 279 -11.02 -15.92 15.43
CA SER A 279 -11.46 -17.31 15.17
C SER A 279 -10.31 -18.33 15.25
N GLY A 280 -9.07 -17.87 15.28
CA GLY A 280 -7.89 -18.72 15.21
C GLY A 280 -7.65 -19.37 13.84
N THR A 281 -8.50 -19.05 12.85
CA THR A 281 -8.29 -19.48 11.47
C THR A 281 -7.07 -18.73 10.93
N ALA A 282 -5.99 -19.45 10.69
CA ALA A 282 -4.79 -18.87 10.09
C ALA A 282 -5.15 -18.31 8.70
N SER A 283 -4.87 -17.04 8.48
CA SER A 283 -5.04 -16.45 7.15
C SER A 283 -4.16 -17.22 6.15
N ASN A 284 -4.79 -17.76 5.12
CA ASN A 284 -4.11 -18.50 4.05
C ASN A 284 -3.65 -17.56 2.91
N VAL A 285 -3.85 -16.25 3.07
CA VAL A 285 -3.63 -15.28 2.00
C VAL A 285 -2.20 -15.28 1.47
N ARG A 286 -1.21 -15.44 2.37
CA ARG A 286 0.20 -15.53 1.98
C ARG A 286 0.45 -16.70 1.03
N ALA A 287 0.07 -17.92 1.41
CA ALA A 287 0.29 -19.10 0.60
C ALA A 287 -0.44 -19.03 -0.75
N ILE A 288 -1.66 -18.50 -0.75
CA ILE A 288 -2.43 -18.29 -1.99
C ILE A 288 -1.69 -17.29 -2.91
N MET A 289 -1.23 -16.17 -2.39
CA MET A 289 -0.57 -15.14 -3.19
C MET A 289 0.82 -15.58 -3.67
N GLU A 290 1.55 -16.33 -2.85
CA GLU A 290 2.84 -16.92 -3.23
C GLU A 290 2.66 -17.91 -4.39
N ALA A 291 1.69 -18.81 -4.30
CA ALA A 291 1.37 -19.73 -5.39
C ALA A 291 0.96 -19.00 -6.68
N LYS A 292 0.17 -17.93 -6.57
CA LYS A 292 -0.21 -17.10 -7.73
C LYS A 292 0.98 -16.37 -8.35
N ARG A 293 1.91 -15.84 -7.53
CA ARG A 293 3.16 -15.26 -7.99
C ARG A 293 3.98 -16.27 -8.78
N ASP A 294 4.18 -17.45 -8.21
CA ASP A 294 5.01 -18.51 -8.82
C ASP A 294 4.39 -19.01 -10.13
N HIS A 295 3.09 -19.20 -10.13
CA HIS A 295 2.36 -19.55 -11.34
C HIS A 295 2.52 -18.46 -12.43
N PHE A 296 2.27 -17.19 -12.08
CA PHE A 296 2.43 -16.07 -13.00
C PHE A 296 3.85 -15.95 -13.54
N LEU A 297 4.87 -16.08 -12.67
CA LEU A 297 6.28 -16.07 -13.10
C LEU A 297 6.61 -17.23 -14.04
N SER A 298 6.03 -18.40 -13.80
CA SER A 298 6.23 -19.56 -14.68
C SER A 298 5.65 -19.32 -16.08
N LEU A 299 4.51 -18.67 -16.16
CA LEU A 299 3.85 -18.31 -17.42
C LEU A 299 4.61 -17.20 -18.17
N LEU A 300 5.11 -16.17 -17.45
CA LEU A 300 5.86 -15.05 -18.04
C LEU A 300 7.12 -15.48 -18.78
N LYS A 301 7.71 -16.65 -18.43
CA LYS A 301 8.87 -17.23 -19.17
C LYS A 301 8.57 -17.50 -20.66
N ASN A 302 7.29 -17.61 -21.02
CA ASN A 302 6.84 -17.84 -22.40
C ASN A 302 6.56 -16.52 -23.14
N THR A 303 6.93 -15.39 -22.59
CA THR A 303 6.73 -14.06 -23.17
C THR A 303 8.08 -13.36 -23.36
N PRO A 304 8.18 -12.34 -24.21
CA PRO A 304 9.43 -11.60 -24.41
C PRO A 304 9.74 -10.58 -23.28
N PHE A 305 8.95 -10.53 -22.21
CA PHE A 305 9.24 -9.68 -21.04
C PHE A 305 10.42 -10.21 -20.22
N THR A 306 11.23 -9.29 -19.69
CA THR A 306 12.34 -9.64 -18.79
C THR A 306 11.98 -9.35 -17.34
N ILE A 307 12.15 -10.36 -16.48
CA ILE A 307 11.97 -10.25 -15.03
C ILE A 307 13.36 -10.21 -14.39
N HIS A 308 13.77 -9.06 -13.86
CA HIS A 308 15.07 -8.92 -13.19
C HIS A 308 15.05 -9.57 -11.80
N LYS A 309 13.93 -9.42 -11.09
CA LYS A 309 13.76 -9.95 -9.74
C LYS A 309 12.31 -10.39 -9.50
N PRO A 310 12.07 -11.60 -8.99
CA PRO A 310 10.77 -11.98 -8.47
C PRO A 310 10.34 -11.07 -7.33
N ALA A 311 9.04 -10.75 -7.28
CA ALA A 311 8.48 -9.99 -6.16
C ALA A 311 8.68 -10.75 -4.84
N GLN A 312 9.28 -10.10 -3.86
CA GLN A 312 9.50 -10.63 -2.52
C GLN A 312 8.28 -10.45 -1.62
N GLY A 313 7.40 -9.51 -2.00
CA GLY A 313 6.16 -9.20 -1.28
C GLY A 313 5.19 -8.41 -2.14
N SER A 314 4.06 -7.98 -1.55
CA SER A 314 2.91 -7.38 -2.23
C SER A 314 2.25 -8.36 -3.22
N TYR A 315 1.54 -7.89 -4.24
CA TYR A 315 0.99 -8.74 -5.31
C TYR A 315 1.25 -8.14 -6.71
N PHE A 316 2.40 -7.47 -6.83
CA PHE A 316 2.84 -6.85 -8.06
C PHE A 316 4.17 -7.45 -8.54
N GLN A 317 4.28 -7.59 -9.86
CA GLN A 317 5.51 -7.99 -10.52
C GLN A 317 5.90 -6.93 -11.54
N LEU A 318 7.14 -6.46 -11.48
CA LEU A 318 7.74 -5.59 -12.49
C LEU A 318 8.35 -6.41 -13.61
N ALA A 319 8.26 -5.88 -14.82
CA ALA A 319 8.91 -6.44 -16.00
C ALA A 319 9.41 -5.31 -16.92
N THR A 320 10.56 -5.50 -17.54
CA THR A 320 11.06 -4.66 -18.62
C THR A 320 10.63 -5.21 -19.97
N TYR A 321 10.49 -4.31 -20.96
CA TYR A 321 10.00 -4.63 -22.29
C TYR A 321 10.92 -4.08 -23.43
N GLU A 322 12.16 -3.77 -23.12
CA GLU A 322 13.12 -3.19 -24.08
C GLU A 322 13.30 -4.01 -25.35
N SER A 323 13.17 -5.34 -25.25
CA SER A 323 13.24 -6.24 -26.40
C SER A 323 12.00 -6.23 -27.29
N ILE A 324 10.90 -5.60 -26.81
CA ILE A 324 9.58 -5.63 -27.48
C ILE A 324 9.35 -4.31 -28.22
N SER A 325 9.70 -3.16 -27.61
CA SER A 325 9.33 -1.86 -28.15
C SER A 325 10.23 -0.73 -27.65
N ASP A 326 10.45 0.27 -28.52
CA ASP A 326 11.12 1.53 -28.17
C ASP A 326 10.19 2.58 -27.54
N LYS A 327 8.89 2.33 -27.47
CA LYS A 327 7.91 3.24 -26.87
C LYS A 327 8.25 3.53 -25.39
N GLY A 328 7.88 4.73 -24.94
CA GLY A 328 7.85 5.03 -23.50
C GLY A 328 6.79 4.18 -22.77
N ASP A 329 6.95 3.99 -21.47
CA ASP A 329 6.15 3.01 -20.71
C ASP A 329 4.64 3.32 -20.68
N LEU A 330 4.26 4.60 -20.66
CA LEU A 330 2.85 5.00 -20.75
C LEU A 330 2.25 4.63 -22.12
N GLU A 331 2.96 4.98 -23.20
CA GLU A 331 2.53 4.66 -24.56
C GLU A 331 2.50 3.15 -24.77
N PHE A 332 3.50 2.43 -24.27
CA PHE A 332 3.56 0.98 -24.31
C PHE A 332 2.39 0.32 -23.57
N ALA A 333 2.09 0.75 -22.34
CA ALA A 333 0.97 0.21 -21.57
C ALA A 333 -0.39 0.47 -22.24
N GLN A 334 -0.57 1.63 -22.88
CA GLN A 334 -1.77 1.95 -23.66
C GLN A 334 -1.86 1.07 -24.90
N TRP A 335 -0.79 0.95 -25.68
CA TRP A 335 -0.70 0.09 -26.86
C TRP A 335 -0.98 -1.39 -26.50
N LEU A 336 -0.38 -1.89 -25.42
CA LEU A 336 -0.58 -3.25 -24.94
C LEU A 336 -2.06 -3.51 -24.59
N THR A 337 -2.72 -2.51 -24.01
CA THR A 337 -4.15 -2.61 -23.66
C THR A 337 -5.03 -2.61 -24.90
N GLN A 338 -4.76 -1.74 -25.88
CA GLN A 338 -5.57 -1.53 -27.06
C GLN A 338 -5.41 -2.63 -28.11
N GLU A 339 -4.17 -3.02 -28.39
CA GLU A 339 -3.86 -3.92 -29.50
C GLU A 339 -3.66 -5.39 -29.05
N HIS A 340 -3.24 -5.60 -27.80
CA HIS A 340 -2.97 -6.95 -27.27
C HIS A 340 -3.91 -7.37 -26.13
N GLY A 341 -4.88 -6.51 -25.77
CA GLY A 341 -5.94 -6.86 -24.86
C GLY A 341 -5.50 -7.13 -23.40
N VAL A 342 -4.35 -6.59 -22.96
CA VAL A 342 -3.87 -6.73 -21.57
C VAL A 342 -3.47 -5.37 -21.01
N ALA A 343 -4.16 -4.94 -19.95
CA ALA A 343 -3.87 -3.68 -19.28
C ALA A 343 -2.86 -3.85 -18.14
N THR A 344 -1.86 -2.96 -18.11
CA THR A 344 -0.79 -2.90 -17.12
C THR A 344 -0.65 -1.48 -16.57
N ILE A 345 0.25 -1.23 -15.62
CA ILE A 345 0.57 0.13 -15.16
C ILE A 345 2.00 0.49 -15.57
N PRO A 346 2.20 1.65 -16.26
CA PRO A 346 3.54 2.19 -16.50
C PRO A 346 4.17 2.65 -15.19
N VAL A 347 5.43 2.27 -14.94
CA VAL A 347 6.10 2.58 -13.66
C VAL A 347 6.48 4.04 -13.55
N SER A 348 6.68 4.74 -14.67
CA SER A 348 6.90 6.20 -14.67
C SER A 348 5.78 6.98 -13.99
N ALA A 349 4.56 6.41 -13.92
CA ALA A 349 3.43 7.05 -13.23
C ALA A 349 3.64 7.16 -11.70
N PHE A 350 4.57 6.39 -11.12
CA PHE A 350 4.92 6.42 -9.70
C PHE A 350 6.12 7.34 -9.38
N TYR A 351 6.66 8.04 -10.39
CA TYR A 351 7.69 9.07 -10.23
C TYR A 351 7.10 10.47 -10.44
N HIS A 352 7.49 11.42 -9.59
CA HIS A 352 7.03 12.81 -9.71
C HIS A 352 7.44 13.46 -11.05
N ASN A 353 8.63 13.11 -11.55
CA ASN A 353 9.20 13.60 -12.81
C ASN A 353 8.91 12.71 -14.01
N ARG A 354 8.09 11.67 -13.85
CA ARG A 354 7.76 10.70 -14.92
C ARG A 354 8.99 9.97 -15.48
N HIS A 355 9.98 9.71 -14.64
CA HIS A 355 11.16 8.94 -15.03
C HIS A 355 10.76 7.57 -15.58
N ASP A 356 11.24 7.25 -16.78
CA ASP A 356 10.87 6.05 -17.55
C ASP A 356 12.09 5.14 -17.76
N ASP A 357 12.09 4.01 -17.07
CA ASP A 357 13.08 2.93 -17.20
C ASP A 357 12.56 1.77 -18.08
N LYS A 358 11.54 2.00 -18.90
CA LYS A 358 10.86 0.98 -19.72
C LYS A 358 10.34 -0.20 -18.89
N ILE A 359 9.73 0.11 -17.75
CA ILE A 359 9.20 -0.88 -16.81
C ILE A 359 7.68 -0.76 -16.72
N ILE A 360 7.01 -1.91 -16.76
CA ILE A 360 5.57 -2.01 -16.46
C ILE A 360 5.35 -2.86 -15.21
N ARG A 361 4.22 -2.61 -14.54
CA ARG A 361 3.78 -3.37 -13.38
C ARG A 361 2.57 -4.22 -13.73
N PHE A 362 2.65 -5.51 -13.45
CA PHE A 362 1.54 -6.46 -13.46
C PHE A 362 1.00 -6.69 -12.05
N CYS A 363 -0.31 -6.91 -11.93
CA CYS A 363 -0.94 -7.43 -10.72
C CYS A 363 -1.25 -8.92 -10.92
N PHE A 364 -0.63 -9.79 -10.11
CA PHE A 364 -0.86 -11.24 -10.17
C PHE A 364 -1.92 -11.74 -9.19
N ALA A 365 -2.54 -10.86 -8.40
CA ALA A 365 -3.67 -11.21 -7.54
C ALA A 365 -4.95 -11.43 -8.37
N LYS A 366 -4.92 -12.43 -9.26
CA LYS A 366 -5.98 -12.77 -10.20
C LYS A 366 -6.28 -14.26 -10.15
N LYS A 367 -7.43 -14.68 -10.72
CA LYS A 367 -7.71 -16.09 -10.95
C LYS A 367 -6.68 -16.68 -11.92
N GLU A 368 -6.42 -17.98 -11.82
CA GLU A 368 -5.46 -18.66 -12.70
C GLU A 368 -5.86 -18.49 -14.16
N GLU A 369 -7.14 -18.69 -14.48
CA GLU A 369 -7.66 -18.53 -15.84
C GLU A 369 -7.48 -17.09 -16.38
N THR A 370 -7.54 -16.08 -15.48
CA THR A 370 -7.29 -14.68 -15.86
C THR A 370 -5.83 -14.48 -16.24
N LEU A 371 -4.89 -15.04 -15.45
CA LEU A 371 -3.45 -14.96 -15.71
C LEU A 371 -3.07 -15.72 -16.97
N GLU A 372 -3.57 -16.94 -17.16
CA GLU A 372 -3.30 -17.77 -18.34
C GLU A 372 -3.76 -17.09 -19.61
N ARG A 373 -5.00 -16.57 -19.64
CA ARG A 373 -5.54 -15.81 -20.78
C ARG A 373 -4.72 -14.54 -21.08
N ALA A 374 -4.25 -13.84 -20.06
CA ALA A 374 -3.40 -12.67 -20.26
C ALA A 374 -2.07 -13.05 -20.90
N ILE A 375 -1.43 -14.13 -20.41
CA ILE A 375 -0.15 -14.60 -20.94
C ILE A 375 -0.30 -15.16 -22.36
N GLU A 376 -1.42 -15.81 -22.70
CA GLU A 376 -1.70 -16.22 -24.07
C GLU A 376 -1.68 -15.04 -25.05
N GLN A 377 -2.22 -13.87 -24.66
CA GLN A 377 -2.12 -12.66 -25.49
C GLN A 377 -0.69 -12.13 -25.55
N LEU A 378 -0.01 -12.05 -24.39
CA LEU A 378 1.35 -11.51 -24.30
C LEU A 378 2.43 -12.38 -24.96
N SER A 379 2.20 -13.68 -25.14
CA SER A 379 3.13 -14.59 -25.81
C SER A 379 3.14 -14.40 -27.34
N ARG A 380 2.24 -13.58 -27.89
CA ARG A 380 2.15 -13.24 -29.31
C ARG A 380 2.91 -11.96 -29.69
N LEU A 381 3.53 -11.29 -28.68
CA LEU A 381 4.41 -10.14 -28.89
C LEU A 381 5.75 -10.57 -29.52
#